data_db2907c5343cb2ee8b9f39904f776db2
#
_entry.id   db2907c5343cb2ee8b9f39904f776db2
#
_cell.length_a   1.000
_cell.length_b   1.000
_cell.length_c   1.000
_cell.angle_alpha   90.00
_cell.angle_beta   90.00
_cell.angle_gamma   90.00
#
_symmetry.space_group_name_H-M   'P 1'
#
loop_
_entity.id
_entity.type
_entity.pdbx_description
1 polymer ?
#
loop_
_entity_poly.entity_id
_entity_poly.type
_entity_poly.pdbx_seq_one_letter_code
_entity_poly.pdbx_strand_id
1 'polypeptide(L)'
;IVLLFSTEKKPRGVVQFNQLNVDATRGMWGFYIDPKALPHCSLLMEFEALEYAFEVLKLHKLDCEVISFNKKVINLHKKSGFLEEGWFVEYHHDGTQFHDVCRLSMLADNWPEHRARIAARIDRLNSHTDSSA
;
A
#
# COMPACT_ATOMS: atom_id res chain seq x y z
N ILE A 1 0.12 13.26 6.90
CA ILE A 1 -0.48 12.34 7.90
C ILE A 1 0.41 11.13 8.03
N VAL A 2 0.77 10.81 9.26
CA VAL A 2 1.58 9.63 9.57
C VAL A 2 0.79 8.76 10.56
N LEU A 3 0.63 7.49 10.22
CA LEU A 3 -0.12 6.54 11.03
C LEU A 3 0.76 5.34 11.39
N LEU A 4 0.61 4.86 12.60
CA LEU A 4 1.31 3.68 13.08
C LEU A 4 0.45 2.44 12.81
N PHE A 5 1.01 1.46 12.14
CA PHE A 5 0.37 0.17 11.94
C PHE A 5 0.82 -0.80 13.03
N SER A 6 -0.13 -1.42 13.71
CA SER A 6 0.15 -2.35 14.81
C SER A 6 -0.67 -3.62 14.68
N THR A 7 -0.08 -4.74 15.12
CA THR A 7 -0.80 -6.01 15.29
C THR A 7 -0.54 -6.52 16.69
N GLU A 8 -1.57 -7.05 17.36
CA GLU A 8 -1.46 -7.57 18.72
C GLU A 8 -0.82 -6.55 19.68
N LYS A 9 -1.16 -5.27 19.51
CA LYS A 9 -0.64 -4.14 20.30
C LYS A 9 0.86 -3.88 20.12
N LYS A 10 1.50 -4.49 19.09
CA LYS A 10 2.91 -4.25 18.77
C LYS A 10 3.02 -3.44 17.48
N PRO A 11 3.87 -2.39 17.46
CA PRO A 11 4.10 -1.65 16.21
C PRO A 11 4.75 -2.54 15.16
N ARG A 12 4.23 -2.49 13.94
CA ARG A 12 4.75 -3.30 12.82
C ARG A 12 5.20 -2.45 11.65
N GLY A 13 4.72 -1.22 11.55
CA GLY A 13 5.10 -0.35 10.46
C GLY A 13 4.49 1.03 10.56
N VAL A 14 4.78 1.83 9.55
CA VAL A 14 4.30 3.21 9.45
C VAL A 14 3.71 3.41 8.08
N VAL A 15 2.57 4.08 8.02
CA VAL A 15 1.91 4.50 6.78
C VAL A 15 1.91 6.01 6.73
N GLN A 16 2.30 6.58 5.59
CA GLN A 16 2.31 8.01 5.37
C GLN A 16 1.38 8.38 4.22
N PHE A 17 0.57 9.41 4.42
CA PHE A 17 -0.18 10.06 3.36
C PHE A 17 0.35 11.47 3.21
N ASN A 18 0.80 11.81 2.01
CA ASN A 18 1.38 13.11 1.72
C ASN A 18 0.89 13.62 0.37
N GLN A 19 1.36 14.80 -0.02
CA GLN A 19 0.96 15.45 -1.27
C GLN A 19 -0.56 15.49 -1.46
N LEU A 20 -1.29 15.67 -0.35
CA LEU A 20 -2.73 15.90 -0.39
C LEU A 20 -2.99 17.25 -1.06
N ASN A 21 -3.82 17.25 -2.11
CA ASN A 21 -4.16 18.51 -2.77
C ASN A 21 -5.15 19.32 -1.92
N VAL A 22 -5.35 20.59 -2.29
CA VAL A 22 -6.15 21.56 -1.51
C VAL A 22 -7.56 21.02 -1.23
N ASP A 23 -8.16 20.36 -2.23
CA ASP A 23 -9.52 19.83 -2.11
C ASP A 23 -9.56 18.44 -1.45
N ALA A 24 -8.42 17.90 -1.06
CA ALA A 24 -8.29 16.56 -0.47
C ALA A 24 -8.92 15.46 -1.34
N THR A 25 -8.88 15.62 -2.67
CA THR A 25 -9.41 14.63 -3.61
C THR A 25 -8.37 13.63 -4.07
N ARG A 26 -7.09 13.96 -3.88
CA ARG A 26 -5.97 13.17 -4.36
C ARG A 26 -4.85 13.20 -3.34
N GLY A 27 -4.18 12.09 -3.18
CA GLY A 27 -3.02 12.00 -2.30
C GLY A 27 -2.07 10.92 -2.75
N MET A 28 -0.88 10.93 -2.14
CA MET A 28 0.13 9.89 -2.32
C MET A 28 0.37 9.20 -1.00
N TRP A 29 0.61 7.91 -1.02
CA TRP A 29 0.95 7.18 0.19
C TRP A 29 2.24 6.39 0.03
N GLY A 30 2.84 6.08 1.16
CA GLY A 30 3.99 5.20 1.26
C GLY A 30 3.97 4.52 2.60
N PHE A 31 4.81 3.50 2.75
CA PHE A 31 4.87 2.77 4.00
C PHE A 31 6.28 2.26 4.29
N TYR A 32 6.48 1.96 5.56
CA TYR A 32 7.62 1.18 6.06
C TYR A 32 7.06 0.06 6.92
N ILE A 33 7.54 -1.16 6.71
CA ILE A 33 7.15 -2.29 7.54
C ILE A 33 8.39 -2.90 8.19
N ASP A 34 8.22 -3.35 9.45
CA ASP A 34 9.28 -4.04 10.17
C ASP A 34 9.72 -5.28 9.39
N PRO A 35 11.02 -5.42 9.06
CA PRO A 35 11.50 -6.60 8.34
C PRO A 35 11.24 -7.92 9.07
N LYS A 36 11.02 -7.86 10.38
CA LYS A 36 10.73 -9.05 11.21
C LYS A 36 9.24 -9.37 11.26
N ALA A 37 8.38 -8.52 10.68
CA ALA A 37 6.95 -8.78 10.66
C ALA A 37 6.64 -9.98 9.76
N LEU A 38 5.55 -10.68 10.09
CA LEU A 38 5.09 -11.81 9.29
C LEU A 38 4.71 -11.35 7.88
N PRO A 39 4.92 -12.18 6.84
CA PRO A 39 4.67 -11.76 5.45
C PRO A 39 3.28 -11.20 5.18
N HIS A 40 2.25 -11.75 5.84
CA HIS A 40 0.88 -11.28 5.64
C HIS A 40 0.62 -9.89 6.25
N CYS A 41 1.51 -9.38 7.10
CA CYS A 41 1.36 -8.04 7.69
C CYS A 41 1.37 -6.95 6.64
N SER A 42 2.12 -7.13 5.55
CA SER A 42 2.14 -6.15 4.45
C SER A 42 0.76 -6.00 3.82
N LEU A 43 0.06 -7.11 3.62
CA LEU A 43 -1.28 -7.09 3.03
C LEU A 43 -2.30 -6.46 3.99
N LEU A 44 -2.20 -6.79 5.29
CA LEU A 44 -3.07 -6.19 6.31
C LEU A 44 -2.86 -4.68 6.37
N MET A 45 -1.60 -4.24 6.38
CA MET A 45 -1.26 -2.82 6.43
C MET A 45 -1.79 -2.09 5.20
N GLU A 46 -1.63 -2.68 4.02
CA GLU A 46 -2.15 -2.09 2.79
C GLU A 46 -3.68 -1.99 2.82
N PHE A 47 -4.36 -3.03 3.29
CA PHE A 47 -5.81 -3.01 3.44
C PHE A 47 -6.26 -1.87 4.35
N GLU A 48 -5.65 -1.72 5.52
CA GLU A 48 -6.00 -0.67 6.46
C GLU A 48 -5.67 0.73 5.92
N ALA A 49 -4.55 0.86 5.19
CA ALA A 49 -4.18 2.12 4.55
C ALA A 49 -5.21 2.54 3.50
N LEU A 50 -5.66 1.59 2.67
CA LEU A 50 -6.67 1.86 1.66
C LEU A 50 -8.03 2.18 2.26
N GLU A 51 -8.42 1.49 3.34
CA GLU A 51 -9.62 1.82 4.11
C GLU A 51 -9.56 3.28 4.59
N TYR A 52 -8.43 3.67 5.17
CA TYR A 52 -8.26 5.02 5.68
C TYR A 52 -8.33 6.05 4.54
N ALA A 53 -7.64 5.80 3.45
CA ALA A 53 -7.61 6.72 2.31
C ALA A 53 -9.01 6.97 1.72
N PHE A 54 -9.77 5.91 1.50
CA PHE A 54 -11.04 6.00 0.80
C PHE A 54 -12.25 6.20 1.71
N GLU A 55 -12.21 5.63 2.93
CA GLU A 55 -13.35 5.70 3.85
C GLU A 55 -13.23 6.87 4.84
N VAL A 56 -12.03 7.22 5.28
CA VAL A 56 -11.82 8.30 6.24
C VAL A 56 -11.45 9.60 5.54
N LEU A 57 -10.40 9.60 4.72
CA LEU A 57 -9.97 10.79 3.98
C LEU A 57 -10.88 11.12 2.80
N LYS A 58 -11.67 10.14 2.33
CA LYS A 58 -12.59 10.31 1.20
C LYS A 58 -11.88 10.76 -0.08
N LEU A 59 -10.67 10.25 -0.32
CA LEU A 59 -9.93 10.58 -1.53
C LEU A 59 -10.62 9.99 -2.76
N HIS A 60 -10.54 10.70 -3.86
CA HIS A 60 -10.97 10.20 -5.17
C HIS A 60 -9.91 9.30 -5.79
N LYS A 61 -8.63 9.65 -5.58
CA LYS A 61 -7.50 8.91 -6.17
C LYS A 61 -6.35 8.83 -5.16
N LEU A 62 -5.77 7.65 -5.07
CA LEU A 62 -4.59 7.41 -4.25
C LEU A 62 -3.44 6.93 -5.13
N ASP A 63 -2.32 7.63 -5.07
CA ASP A 63 -1.11 7.34 -5.84
C ASP A 63 -0.04 6.73 -4.94
N CYS A 64 0.86 5.95 -5.54
CA CYS A 64 2.10 5.55 -4.88
C CYS A 64 3.24 5.42 -5.89
N GLU A 65 4.45 5.53 -5.39
CA GLU A 65 5.67 5.41 -6.18
C GLU A 65 6.56 4.33 -5.57
N VAL A 66 7.09 3.44 -6.40
CA VAL A 66 7.93 2.33 -5.96
C VAL A 66 9.17 2.25 -6.84
N ILE A 67 10.34 2.18 -6.21
CA ILE A 67 11.61 2.02 -6.92
C ILE A 67 11.60 0.70 -7.71
N SER A 68 12.14 0.74 -8.92
CA SER A 68 12.08 -0.35 -9.90
C SER A 68 12.56 -1.71 -9.38
N PHE A 69 13.56 -1.73 -8.51
CA PHE A 69 14.07 -3.00 -7.99
C PHE A 69 13.17 -3.61 -6.89
N ASN A 70 12.25 -2.85 -6.33
CA ASN A 70 11.36 -3.36 -5.26
C ASN A 70 10.14 -4.06 -5.87
N LYS A 71 10.40 -5.15 -6.56
CA LYS A 71 9.38 -5.88 -7.32
C LYS A 71 8.31 -6.51 -6.43
N LYS A 72 8.67 -6.89 -5.20
CA LYS A 72 7.70 -7.45 -4.25
C LYS A 72 6.60 -6.45 -3.92
N VAL A 73 6.97 -5.19 -3.69
CA VAL A 73 6.01 -4.13 -3.35
C VAL A 73 5.18 -3.75 -4.55
N ILE A 74 5.79 -3.65 -5.74
CA ILE A 74 5.05 -3.38 -6.97
C ILE A 74 3.98 -4.47 -7.18
N ASN A 75 4.36 -5.74 -7.02
CA ASN A 75 3.42 -6.86 -7.19
C ASN A 75 2.34 -6.86 -6.12
N LEU A 76 2.69 -6.52 -4.88
CA LEU A 76 1.70 -6.40 -3.79
C LEU A 76 0.63 -5.37 -4.14
N HIS A 77 1.05 -4.19 -4.59
CA HIS A 77 0.11 -3.14 -4.98
C HIS A 77 -0.76 -3.57 -6.16
N LYS A 78 -0.17 -4.18 -7.18
CA LYS A 78 -0.93 -4.66 -8.35
C LYS A 78 -1.96 -5.71 -7.95
N LYS A 79 -1.61 -6.64 -7.07
CA LYS A 79 -2.55 -7.65 -6.58
C LYS A 79 -3.68 -7.04 -5.76
N SER A 80 -3.42 -5.92 -5.10
CA SER A 80 -4.43 -5.19 -4.34
C SER A 80 -5.36 -4.35 -5.23
N GLY A 81 -5.02 -4.20 -6.51
CA GLY A 81 -5.85 -3.49 -7.46
C GLY A 81 -5.27 -2.18 -7.99
N PHE A 82 -4.06 -1.82 -7.58
CA PHE A 82 -3.40 -0.64 -8.16
C PHE A 82 -3.08 -0.87 -9.62
N LEU A 83 -3.31 0.17 -10.42
CA LEU A 83 -2.97 0.21 -11.84
C LEU A 83 -1.65 0.92 -12.04
N GLU A 84 -0.79 0.35 -12.87
CA GLU A 84 0.45 0.98 -13.27
C GLU A 84 0.13 2.11 -14.25
N GLU A 85 0.56 3.33 -13.91
CA GLU A 85 0.34 4.49 -14.76
C GLU A 85 1.56 4.86 -15.58
N GLY A 86 2.75 4.50 -15.13
CA GLY A 86 3.96 4.80 -15.87
C GLY A 86 5.23 4.60 -15.08
N TRP A 87 6.33 4.94 -15.72
CA TRP A 87 7.66 4.85 -15.16
C TRP A 87 8.36 6.20 -15.30
N PHE A 88 8.97 6.65 -14.20
CA PHE A 88 9.81 7.84 -14.19
C PHE A 88 11.26 7.39 -14.36
N VAL A 89 11.85 7.70 -15.51
CA VAL A 89 13.18 7.22 -15.87
C VAL A 89 14.26 7.95 -15.08
N GLU A 90 15.17 7.19 -14.48
CA GLU A 90 16.30 7.72 -13.71
C GLU A 90 15.89 8.78 -12.69
N TYR A 91 14.84 8.49 -11.94
CA TYR A 91 14.14 9.45 -11.07
C TYR A 91 14.74 9.49 -9.67
N HIS A 92 15.18 8.36 -9.13
CA HIS A 92 15.67 8.25 -7.76
C HIS A 92 17.14 7.87 -7.73
N HIS A 93 17.94 8.63 -6.98
CA HIS A 93 19.37 8.36 -6.76
C HIS A 93 19.55 7.72 -5.38
N ASP A 94 20.17 6.53 -5.32
CA ASP A 94 20.36 5.77 -4.07
C ASP A 94 21.67 6.07 -3.37
N GLY A 95 22.44 7.06 -3.83
CA GLY A 95 23.78 7.37 -3.38
C GLY A 95 24.87 6.81 -4.28
N THR A 96 24.54 5.85 -5.14
CA THR A 96 25.47 5.19 -6.05
C THR A 96 25.02 5.31 -7.51
N GLN A 97 23.73 5.06 -7.77
CA GLN A 97 23.20 5.05 -9.13
C GLN A 97 21.75 5.53 -9.15
N PHE A 98 21.27 5.86 -10.33
CA PHE A 98 19.88 6.26 -10.55
C PHE A 98 19.01 5.05 -10.83
N HIS A 99 17.76 5.11 -10.37
CA HIS A 99 16.76 4.07 -10.58
C HIS A 99 15.47 4.66 -11.14
N ASP A 100 14.81 3.88 -11.97
CA ASP A 100 13.47 4.20 -12.41
C ASP A 100 12.48 4.01 -11.27
N VAL A 101 11.35 4.72 -11.32
CA VAL A 101 10.29 4.64 -10.32
C VAL A 101 8.98 4.30 -11.03
N CYS A 102 8.29 3.30 -10.51
CA CYS A 102 6.98 2.90 -10.99
C CYS A 102 5.90 3.73 -10.30
N ARG A 103 5.02 4.33 -11.08
CA ARG A 103 3.87 5.08 -10.58
C ARG A 103 2.62 4.23 -10.68
N LEU A 104 1.93 4.04 -9.56
CA LEU A 104 0.70 3.26 -9.49
C LEU A 104 -0.41 4.09 -8.86
N SER A 105 -1.67 3.74 -9.14
CA SER A 105 -2.80 4.45 -8.58
C SER A 105 -4.02 3.55 -8.39
N MET A 106 -4.92 4.00 -7.52
CA MET A 106 -6.24 3.40 -7.35
C MET A 106 -7.29 4.50 -7.26
N LEU A 107 -8.41 4.30 -7.94
CA LEU A 107 -9.55 5.22 -7.88
C LEU A 107 -10.57 4.75 -6.84
N ALA A 108 -11.18 5.69 -6.14
CA ALA A 108 -12.20 5.40 -5.12
C ALA A 108 -13.32 4.52 -5.65
N ASP A 109 -13.75 4.73 -6.90
CA ASP A 109 -14.85 3.98 -7.51
C ASP A 109 -14.56 2.46 -7.57
N ASN A 110 -13.28 2.10 -7.63
CA ASN A 110 -12.87 0.69 -7.71
C ASN A 110 -12.60 0.07 -6.34
N TRP A 111 -12.59 0.88 -5.28
CA TRP A 111 -12.24 0.41 -3.94
C TRP A 111 -13.20 -0.66 -3.40
N PRO A 112 -14.53 -0.51 -3.50
CA PRO A 112 -15.44 -1.54 -2.94
C PRO A 112 -15.17 -2.95 -3.48
N GLU A 113 -14.92 -3.08 -4.77
CA GLU A 113 -14.59 -4.37 -5.38
C GLU A 113 -13.25 -4.91 -4.89
N HIS A 114 -12.21 -4.06 -4.89
CA HIS A 114 -10.89 -4.46 -4.42
C HIS A 114 -10.91 -4.78 -2.93
N ARG A 115 -11.65 -4.01 -2.15
CA ARG A 115 -11.81 -4.24 -0.71
C ARG A 115 -12.32 -5.64 -0.43
N ALA A 116 -13.38 -6.04 -1.10
CA ALA A 116 -13.97 -7.37 -0.91
C ALA A 116 -12.97 -8.47 -1.25
N ARG A 117 -12.22 -8.30 -2.33
CA ARG A 117 -11.23 -9.29 -2.77
C ARG A 117 -10.05 -9.39 -1.80
N ILE A 118 -9.55 -8.26 -1.32
CA ILE A 118 -8.45 -8.24 -0.36
C ILE A 118 -8.89 -8.84 0.97
N ALA A 119 -10.09 -8.48 1.45
CA ALA A 119 -10.64 -9.04 2.69
C ALA A 119 -10.76 -10.56 2.61
N ALA A 120 -11.24 -11.09 1.49
CA ALA A 120 -11.33 -12.54 1.27
C ALA A 120 -9.96 -13.20 1.29
N ARG A 121 -8.94 -12.56 0.72
CA ARG A 121 -7.57 -13.06 0.73
C ARG A 121 -7.00 -13.10 2.14
N ILE A 122 -7.24 -12.06 2.93
CA ILE A 122 -6.81 -12.00 4.34
C ILE A 122 -7.46 -13.13 5.12
N ASP A 123 -8.77 -13.35 4.93
CA ASP A 123 -9.49 -14.43 5.62
C ASP A 123 -8.91 -15.80 5.26
N ARG A 124 -8.55 -16.04 4.01
CA ARG A 124 -7.94 -17.30 3.60
C ARG A 124 -6.58 -17.51 4.27
N LEU A 125 -5.78 -16.46 4.37
CA LEU A 125 -4.46 -16.52 5.04
C LEU A 125 -4.62 -16.82 6.54
N ASN A 126 -5.58 -16.18 7.20
CA ASN A 126 -5.88 -16.42 8.61
C ASN A 126 -6.37 -17.85 8.86
N SER A 127 -7.30 -18.35 8.02
CA SER A 127 -7.79 -19.72 8.11
C SER A 127 -6.67 -20.74 7.94
N HIS A 128 -5.74 -20.48 7.02
CA HIS A 128 -4.60 -21.35 6.77
C HIS A 128 -3.65 -21.38 7.97
N THR A 129 -3.43 -20.23 8.60
CA THR A 129 -2.60 -20.10 9.80
C THR A 129 -3.25 -20.84 10.97
N ASP A 130 -4.55 -20.69 11.17
CA ASP A 130 -5.31 -21.36 12.22
C ASP A 130 -5.30 -22.88 12.05
N SER A 131 -5.39 -23.37 10.80
CA SER A 131 -5.40 -24.81 10.52
C SER A 131 -4.04 -25.47 10.68
N SER A 132 -2.95 -24.70 10.70
CA SER A 132 -1.60 -25.21 10.91
C SER A 132 -1.18 -25.19 12.38
N ALA A 133 -2.02 -24.68 13.24
CA ALA A 133 -1.84 -24.73 14.68
C ALA A 133 -2.44 -26.03 15.22
#